data_a9f83ec28650279d0119494146ee59f9
#
_entry.id   a9f83ec28650279d0119494146ee59f9
#
_cell.length_a   1.000
_cell.length_b   1.000
_cell.length_c   1.000
_cell.angle_alpha   90.00
_cell.angle_beta   90.00
_cell.angle_gamma   90.00
#
_symmetry.space_group_name_H-M   'P 1'
#
loop_
_entity.id
_entity.type
_entity.pdbx_description
1 polymer ?
#
loop_
_entity_poly.entity_id
_entity_poly.type
_entity_poly.pdbx_seq_one_letter_code
_entity_poly.pdbx_strand_id
1 'polypeptide(L)'
;MKKRVMIIGLDCATPQLVFDRWLDDLPNIKSLIEGGIWGKLRSTDPPITVPAWMSMMTSKDPGTLGFYGLRNRVDYSYDKMSTANSTFVKEPTVWDILSERGKKVILIGVPQTYPPKPVNGEMVTCFLTPSTDKQFTYPASFKDEVQRVTGGYILDAVGFRADEEEKDRVLKTIYDMTEKRFRLARHMVETRSDWDFFMMVEMGPDRIHHMFWKYTDPDHPKYIAGNKYESCIYDYYKFVDSRIGELLAKLDEETSVLIVSDHGARAMVGGVCFNEWLINEGYLVLKSRPAAPAPVEKCDVDWSQTKAWGSGGYYARLMINVKGREPQGVIERGAEYEGIRAELIEKLRALPDHNGNLMDTQVVRPEDVYKEVRGVPPDLFVYFGNLAWRSVGSIWPAQPESVYTFENDTGPDDANHDYHGIFIMRERPGEQSLQAEGLNLKDVAPTVLSLLGEAVPADMEGKVRTRDHLGKD
;
A
#
# COMPACT_ATOMS: atom_id res chain seq x y z
N MET A 1 -30.26 12.82 -14.86
CA MET A 1 -29.55 13.32 -13.65
C MET A 1 -28.04 13.16 -13.86
N LYS A 2 -27.21 13.93 -13.18
CA LYS A 2 -25.75 13.91 -13.34
C LYS A 2 -25.17 12.70 -12.61
N LYS A 3 -24.53 11.77 -13.32
CA LYS A 3 -23.82 10.64 -12.71
C LYS A 3 -22.61 11.14 -11.94
N ARG A 4 -22.43 10.68 -10.71
CA ARG A 4 -21.30 10.98 -9.83
C ARG A 4 -20.71 9.70 -9.27
N VAL A 5 -19.41 9.71 -9.04
CA VAL A 5 -18.72 8.59 -8.39
C VAL A 5 -17.88 9.12 -7.24
N MET A 6 -18.06 8.55 -6.04
CA MET A 6 -17.23 8.80 -4.87
C MET A 6 -16.45 7.54 -4.51
N ILE A 7 -15.14 7.68 -4.33
CA ILE A 7 -14.27 6.65 -3.73
C ILE A 7 -13.84 7.09 -2.34
N ILE A 8 -14.11 6.25 -1.35
CA ILE A 8 -13.56 6.33 0.00
C ILE A 8 -12.50 5.23 0.11
N GLY A 9 -11.24 5.60 -0.04
CA GLY A 9 -10.11 4.70 0.14
C GLY A 9 -9.81 4.54 1.64
N LEU A 10 -9.72 3.31 2.10
CA LEU A 10 -9.30 2.96 3.45
C LEU A 10 -8.00 2.17 3.36
N ASP A 11 -6.87 2.85 3.45
CA ASP A 11 -5.54 2.22 3.29
C ASP A 11 -5.39 1.05 4.26
N CYS A 12 -4.97 -0.11 3.75
CA CYS A 12 -4.74 -1.31 4.53
C CYS A 12 -6.00 -1.93 5.19
N ALA A 13 -7.24 -1.49 4.87
CA ALA A 13 -8.43 -2.12 5.44
C ALA A 13 -8.56 -3.56 4.98
N THR A 14 -8.77 -4.48 5.93
CA THR A 14 -8.65 -5.92 5.70
C THR A 14 -9.97 -6.66 5.82
N PRO A 15 -10.26 -7.63 4.92
CA PRO A 15 -11.51 -8.39 4.92
C PRO A 15 -11.82 -9.07 6.24
N GLN A 16 -10.82 -9.64 6.90
CA GLN A 16 -11.01 -10.36 8.17
C GLN A 16 -11.54 -9.49 9.30
N LEU A 17 -11.24 -8.18 9.31
CA LEU A 17 -11.77 -7.26 10.31
C LEU A 17 -13.12 -6.70 9.88
N VAL A 18 -13.23 -6.25 8.60
CA VAL A 18 -14.42 -5.56 8.10
C VAL A 18 -15.56 -6.54 7.82
N PHE A 19 -15.28 -7.66 7.13
CA PHE A 19 -16.34 -8.59 6.70
C PHE A 19 -16.60 -9.70 7.71
N ASP A 20 -15.51 -10.28 8.29
CA ASP A 20 -15.65 -11.49 9.07
C ASP A 20 -15.87 -11.24 10.57
N ARG A 21 -15.23 -10.18 11.16
CA ARG A 21 -15.29 -9.95 12.61
C ARG A 21 -16.27 -8.87 13.03
N TRP A 22 -16.32 -7.72 12.34
CA TRP A 22 -16.97 -6.50 12.88
C TRP A 22 -18.08 -5.93 12.01
N LEU A 23 -18.51 -6.62 10.95
CA LEU A 23 -19.51 -6.08 10.02
C LEU A 23 -20.81 -5.61 10.71
N ASP A 24 -21.27 -6.35 11.73
CA ASP A 24 -22.49 -6.01 12.47
C ASP A 24 -22.34 -4.73 13.31
N ASP A 25 -21.13 -4.35 13.66
CA ASP A 25 -20.79 -3.14 14.42
C ASP A 25 -20.41 -1.94 13.52
N LEU A 26 -20.42 -2.13 12.19
CA LEU A 26 -20.10 -1.11 11.17
C LEU A 26 -21.35 -0.82 10.32
N PRO A 27 -22.39 -0.20 10.88
CA PRO A 27 -23.71 -0.10 10.24
C PRO A 27 -23.72 0.65 8.90
N ASN A 28 -22.83 1.62 8.70
CA ASN A 28 -22.77 2.39 7.46
C ASN A 28 -22.10 1.59 6.34
N ILE A 29 -20.99 0.90 6.63
CA ILE A 29 -20.35 -0.05 5.72
C ILE A 29 -21.32 -1.20 5.40
N LYS A 30 -21.96 -1.77 6.42
CA LYS A 30 -22.94 -2.84 6.25
C LYS A 30 -24.08 -2.43 5.31
N SER A 31 -24.59 -1.22 5.44
CA SER A 31 -25.67 -0.71 4.57
C SER A 31 -25.26 -0.63 3.09
N LEU A 32 -23.98 -0.34 2.81
CA LEU A 32 -23.46 -0.35 1.44
C LEU A 32 -23.32 -1.78 0.90
N ILE A 33 -22.94 -2.73 1.74
CA ILE A 33 -22.85 -4.15 1.39
C ILE A 33 -24.24 -4.74 1.11
N GLU A 34 -25.24 -4.43 1.92
CA GLU A 34 -26.60 -4.93 1.79
C GLU A 34 -27.26 -4.50 0.46
N GLY A 35 -26.87 -3.34 -0.06
CA GLY A 35 -27.37 -2.79 -1.32
C GLY A 35 -26.32 -2.74 -2.45
N GLY A 36 -25.22 -3.45 -2.32
CA GLY A 36 -24.09 -3.28 -3.23
C GLY A 36 -23.40 -4.57 -3.68
N ILE A 37 -22.31 -4.38 -4.40
CA ILE A 37 -21.37 -5.41 -4.79
C ILE A 37 -20.20 -5.34 -3.80
N TRP A 38 -19.75 -6.48 -3.28
CA TRP A 38 -18.66 -6.52 -2.31
C TRP A 38 -17.81 -7.77 -2.41
N GLY A 39 -16.58 -7.71 -1.93
CA GLY A 39 -15.69 -8.87 -1.91
C GLY A 39 -14.25 -8.51 -1.59
N LYS A 40 -13.39 -9.51 -1.60
CA LYS A 40 -11.95 -9.36 -1.39
C LYS A 40 -11.31 -8.77 -2.64
N LEU A 41 -10.54 -7.69 -2.50
CA LEU A 41 -9.86 -7.00 -3.59
C LEU A 41 -8.38 -7.42 -3.61
N ARG A 42 -7.98 -8.18 -4.63
CA ARG A 42 -6.57 -8.61 -4.78
C ARG A 42 -5.69 -7.41 -5.08
N SER A 43 -4.68 -7.22 -4.22
CA SER A 43 -3.64 -6.19 -4.36
C SER A 43 -2.63 -6.53 -5.46
N THR A 44 -1.67 -5.63 -5.65
CA THR A 44 -0.50 -5.84 -6.51
C THR A 44 0.47 -6.88 -5.92
N ASP A 45 1.41 -7.32 -6.71
CA ASP A 45 2.65 -7.94 -6.28
C ASP A 45 3.78 -6.91 -6.46
N PRO A 46 4.39 -6.41 -5.38
CA PRO A 46 4.06 -6.62 -3.97
C PRO A 46 2.81 -5.82 -3.50
N PRO A 47 2.12 -6.27 -2.44
CA PRO A 47 1.01 -5.52 -1.83
C PRO A 47 1.57 -4.38 -0.98
N ILE A 48 1.80 -3.23 -1.62
CA ILE A 48 2.41 -2.06 -0.98
C ILE A 48 1.78 -0.77 -1.49
N THR A 49 1.46 0.13 -0.57
CA THR A 49 0.65 1.34 -0.74
C THR A 49 0.90 2.11 -2.05
N VAL A 50 2.13 2.52 -2.31
CA VAL A 50 2.42 3.44 -3.42
C VAL A 50 2.14 2.82 -4.80
N PRO A 51 2.70 1.65 -5.18
CA PRO A 51 2.34 1.04 -6.45
C PRO A 51 0.88 0.54 -6.48
N ALA A 52 0.33 0.07 -5.34
CA ALA A 52 -1.03 -0.45 -5.30
C ALA A 52 -2.09 0.63 -5.62
N TRP A 53 -2.03 1.80 -4.96
CA TRP A 53 -2.95 2.90 -5.29
C TRP A 53 -2.80 3.38 -6.72
N MET A 54 -1.56 3.43 -7.26
CA MET A 54 -1.39 3.85 -8.64
C MET A 54 -1.85 2.79 -9.64
N SER A 55 -1.63 1.50 -9.35
CA SER A 55 -2.20 0.41 -10.15
C SER A 55 -3.73 0.46 -10.16
N MET A 56 -4.35 0.78 -9.03
CA MET A 56 -5.80 0.97 -8.92
C MET A 56 -6.28 2.12 -9.82
N MET A 57 -5.57 3.24 -9.84
CA MET A 57 -6.02 4.47 -10.52
C MET A 57 -5.57 4.58 -11.98
N THR A 58 -4.62 3.77 -12.42
CA THR A 58 -4.20 3.70 -13.83
C THR A 58 -4.68 2.45 -14.54
N SER A 59 -5.13 1.44 -13.78
CA SER A 59 -5.39 0.09 -14.29
C SER A 59 -4.16 -0.55 -14.96
N LYS A 60 -2.95 -0.29 -14.40
CA LYS A 60 -1.67 -0.86 -14.84
C LYS A 60 -0.98 -1.57 -13.68
N ASP A 61 -0.22 -2.63 -13.96
CA ASP A 61 0.58 -3.28 -12.94
C ASP A 61 1.85 -2.47 -12.56
N PRO A 62 2.50 -2.77 -11.41
CA PRO A 62 3.71 -2.07 -10.98
C PRO A 62 4.87 -2.19 -11.97
N GLY A 63 4.95 -3.27 -12.73
CA GLY A 63 5.96 -3.45 -13.76
C GLY A 63 5.80 -2.46 -14.91
N THR A 64 4.58 -2.28 -15.41
CA THR A 64 4.23 -1.26 -16.41
C THR A 64 4.47 0.16 -15.87
N LEU A 65 4.15 0.40 -14.59
CA LEU A 65 4.39 1.69 -13.92
C LEU A 65 5.88 1.97 -13.70
N GLY A 66 6.73 0.94 -13.59
CA GLY A 66 8.17 1.06 -13.42
C GLY A 66 8.63 1.41 -12.00
N PHE A 67 7.79 1.22 -10.98
CA PHE A 67 8.16 1.39 -9.56
C PHE A 67 7.51 0.31 -8.69
N TYR A 68 8.28 -0.21 -7.75
CA TYR A 68 8.03 -1.48 -7.07
C TYR A 68 7.89 -1.33 -5.55
N GLY A 69 7.82 -0.10 -5.05
CA GLY A 69 7.68 0.23 -3.64
C GLY A 69 7.82 1.73 -3.41
N LEU A 70 7.86 2.13 -2.13
CA LEU A 70 8.08 3.52 -1.73
C LEU A 70 9.43 4.05 -2.23
N ARG A 71 10.49 3.24 -2.05
CA ARG A 71 11.85 3.55 -2.53
C ARG A 71 12.20 2.63 -3.68
N ASN A 72 12.75 3.20 -4.75
CA ASN A 72 13.12 2.48 -5.96
C ASN A 72 14.55 2.83 -6.36
N ARG A 73 15.28 1.87 -6.94
CA ARG A 73 16.59 2.14 -7.53
C ARG A 73 16.43 3.11 -8.69
N VAL A 74 17.33 4.10 -8.76
CA VAL A 74 17.34 5.10 -9.84
C VAL A 74 17.97 4.53 -11.09
N ASP A 75 19.03 3.77 -10.89
CA ASP A 75 19.81 3.07 -11.91
C ASP A 75 20.36 1.76 -11.30
N TYR A 76 21.21 1.07 -12.01
CA TYR A 76 21.84 -0.16 -11.54
C TYR A 76 23.06 0.07 -10.62
N SER A 77 23.31 1.29 -10.13
CA SER A 77 24.28 1.52 -9.02
C SER A 77 23.77 0.86 -7.72
N TYR A 78 24.69 0.68 -6.75
CA TYR A 78 24.38 -0.03 -5.52
C TYR A 78 23.65 0.82 -4.47
N ASP A 79 23.76 2.14 -4.55
CA ASP A 79 23.42 3.09 -3.48
C ASP A 79 22.36 4.15 -3.86
N LYS A 80 22.06 4.32 -5.14
CA LYS A 80 21.13 5.36 -5.58
C LYS A 80 19.68 4.92 -5.50
N MET A 81 19.00 5.44 -4.50
CA MET A 81 17.58 5.23 -4.27
C MET A 81 16.79 6.55 -4.40
N SER A 82 15.58 6.47 -4.92
CA SER A 82 14.64 7.59 -4.99
C SER A 82 13.30 7.18 -4.39
N THR A 83 12.63 8.13 -3.71
CA THR A 83 11.26 7.95 -3.24
C THR A 83 10.31 8.21 -4.40
N ALA A 84 9.40 7.26 -4.65
CA ALA A 84 8.36 7.41 -5.65
C ALA A 84 7.46 8.60 -5.32
N ASN A 85 7.12 9.39 -6.34
CA ASN A 85 6.29 10.59 -6.22
C ASN A 85 5.47 10.77 -7.51
N SER A 86 4.65 11.82 -7.60
CA SER A 86 3.77 12.03 -8.76
C SER A 86 4.50 12.10 -10.11
N THR A 87 5.79 12.48 -10.14
CA THR A 87 6.57 12.56 -11.37
C THR A 87 6.98 11.20 -11.93
N PHE A 88 6.91 10.14 -11.12
CA PHE A 88 7.14 8.77 -11.56
C PHE A 88 5.96 8.20 -12.34
N VAL A 89 4.74 8.68 -12.08
CA VAL A 89 3.53 8.23 -12.76
C VAL A 89 3.50 8.81 -14.18
N LYS A 90 3.72 7.94 -15.17
CA LYS A 90 3.74 8.27 -16.60
C LYS A 90 2.46 7.82 -17.32
N GLU A 91 1.79 6.81 -16.79
CA GLU A 91 0.52 6.34 -17.29
C GLU A 91 -0.61 7.30 -16.84
N PRO A 92 -1.63 7.57 -17.69
CA PRO A 92 -2.76 8.41 -17.31
C PRO A 92 -3.53 7.79 -16.14
N THR A 93 -3.79 8.57 -15.11
CA THR A 93 -4.70 8.17 -14.03
C THR A 93 -6.16 8.40 -14.44
N VAL A 94 -7.09 7.77 -13.72
CA VAL A 94 -8.53 7.98 -13.97
C VAL A 94 -8.92 9.46 -13.88
N TRP A 95 -8.33 10.23 -12.97
CA TRP A 95 -8.60 11.67 -12.86
C TRP A 95 -7.93 12.51 -13.96
N ASP A 96 -6.82 12.08 -14.54
CA ASP A 96 -6.23 12.73 -15.72
C ASP A 96 -7.19 12.57 -16.91
N ILE A 97 -7.64 11.32 -17.15
CA ILE A 97 -8.60 11.00 -18.23
C ILE A 97 -9.91 11.79 -18.05
N LEU A 98 -10.43 11.84 -16.82
CA LEU A 98 -11.66 12.57 -16.52
C LEU A 98 -11.48 14.08 -16.71
N SER A 99 -10.35 14.65 -16.25
CA SER A 99 -10.03 16.06 -16.43
C SER A 99 -9.93 16.47 -17.91
N GLU A 100 -9.27 15.64 -18.73
CA GLU A 100 -9.16 15.86 -20.18
C GLU A 100 -10.52 15.82 -20.88
N ARG A 101 -11.48 15.05 -20.34
CA ARG A 101 -12.86 14.96 -20.82
C ARG A 101 -13.79 16.02 -20.20
N GLY A 102 -13.23 17.01 -19.51
CA GLY A 102 -13.98 18.12 -18.92
C GLY A 102 -14.74 17.79 -17.63
N LYS A 103 -14.55 16.60 -17.05
CA LYS A 103 -15.15 16.22 -15.77
C LYS A 103 -14.46 16.93 -14.61
N LYS A 104 -15.23 17.33 -13.60
CA LYS A 104 -14.72 17.95 -12.38
C LYS A 104 -14.30 16.88 -11.38
N VAL A 105 -13.04 16.96 -10.90
CA VAL A 105 -12.47 16.00 -9.96
C VAL A 105 -12.08 16.65 -8.65
N ILE A 106 -12.28 15.92 -7.55
CA ILE A 106 -11.83 16.30 -6.19
C ILE A 106 -11.00 15.14 -5.63
N LEU A 107 -9.76 15.42 -5.22
CA LEU A 107 -8.84 14.43 -4.70
C LEU A 107 -8.33 14.86 -3.32
N ILE A 108 -8.43 13.99 -2.31
CA ILE A 108 -7.96 14.26 -0.94
C ILE A 108 -7.06 13.13 -0.48
N GLY A 109 -5.77 13.40 -0.30
CA GLY A 109 -4.81 12.49 0.32
C GLY A 109 -4.48 11.24 -0.48
N VAL A 110 -4.80 11.17 -1.77
CA VAL A 110 -4.52 10.00 -2.62
C VAL A 110 -3.01 9.79 -2.74
N PRO A 111 -2.47 8.59 -2.40
CA PRO A 111 -1.05 8.32 -2.45
C PRO A 111 -0.41 8.65 -3.80
N GLN A 112 0.84 9.10 -3.76
CA GLN A 112 1.66 9.48 -4.92
C GLN A 112 1.15 10.69 -5.73
N THR A 113 0.34 11.57 -5.11
CA THR A 113 -0.11 12.83 -5.75
C THR A 113 0.82 14.03 -5.47
N TYR A 114 1.87 13.89 -4.64
CA TYR A 114 2.85 14.95 -4.39
C TYR A 114 4.07 14.81 -5.32
N PRO A 115 4.63 15.90 -5.87
CA PRO A 115 4.06 17.26 -5.93
C PRO A 115 2.74 17.31 -6.73
N PRO A 116 1.82 18.26 -6.41
CA PRO A 116 0.52 18.31 -7.06
C PRO A 116 0.65 18.61 -8.55
N LYS A 117 -0.07 17.84 -9.38
CA LYS A 117 -0.26 18.09 -10.81
C LYS A 117 -1.58 18.82 -11.06
N PRO A 118 -1.71 19.60 -12.13
CA PRO A 118 -2.98 20.21 -12.53
C PRO A 118 -4.06 19.14 -12.78
N VAL A 119 -5.28 19.44 -12.32
CA VAL A 119 -6.50 18.65 -12.59
C VAL A 119 -7.64 19.61 -12.93
N ASN A 120 -8.70 19.13 -13.58
CA ASN A 120 -9.92 19.93 -13.73
C ASN A 120 -10.73 19.90 -12.44
N GLY A 121 -10.25 20.56 -11.40
CA GLY A 121 -10.87 20.55 -10.08
C GLY A 121 -9.89 20.89 -8.96
N GLU A 122 -9.98 20.18 -7.85
CA GLU A 122 -9.22 20.50 -6.63
C GLU A 122 -8.53 19.22 -6.07
N MET A 123 -7.31 19.41 -5.56
CA MET A 123 -6.50 18.34 -4.99
C MET A 123 -5.84 18.76 -3.69
N VAL A 124 -5.87 17.90 -2.70
CA VAL A 124 -4.97 17.87 -1.54
C VAL A 124 -4.07 16.67 -1.69
N THR A 125 -2.76 16.85 -1.68
CA THR A 125 -1.78 15.78 -1.86
C THR A 125 -1.66 14.85 -0.63
N CYS A 126 -0.89 13.80 -0.78
CA CYS A 126 -0.84 12.66 0.15
C CYS A 126 0.26 12.80 1.23
N PHE A 127 0.39 11.74 2.02
CA PHE A 127 1.38 11.56 3.09
C PHE A 127 2.86 11.69 2.64
N LEU A 128 3.14 11.58 1.34
CA LEU A 128 4.49 11.79 0.80
C LEU A 128 4.88 13.28 0.74
N THR A 129 3.97 14.17 1.04
CA THR A 129 4.23 15.60 1.13
C THR A 129 5.13 15.89 2.34
N PRO A 130 6.28 16.56 2.18
CA PRO A 130 7.23 16.75 3.29
C PRO A 130 6.67 17.54 4.47
N SER A 131 5.85 18.55 4.21
CA SER A 131 5.13 19.33 5.24
C SER A 131 4.04 20.17 4.61
N THR A 132 3.11 20.68 5.43
CA THR A 132 2.07 21.64 4.99
C THR A 132 2.61 23.03 4.65
N ASP A 133 3.88 23.31 4.91
CA ASP A 133 4.54 24.55 4.45
C ASP A 133 4.79 24.53 2.94
N LYS A 134 4.96 23.32 2.39
CA LYS A 134 5.10 23.13 0.94
C LYS A 134 3.78 23.36 0.23
N GLN A 135 3.84 23.45 -1.09
CA GLN A 135 2.64 23.46 -1.93
C GLN A 135 2.07 22.02 -1.95
N PHE A 136 0.96 21.81 -1.26
CA PHE A 136 0.32 20.50 -1.11
C PHE A 136 -1.12 20.46 -1.65
N THR A 137 -1.54 21.52 -2.35
CA THR A 137 -2.87 21.60 -2.98
C THR A 137 -2.78 22.03 -4.44
N TYR A 138 -3.81 21.67 -5.20
CA TYR A 138 -4.08 22.27 -6.50
C TYR A 138 -5.56 22.66 -6.56
N PRO A 139 -5.89 23.90 -7.00
CA PRO A 139 -4.97 25.02 -7.23
C PRO A 139 -4.26 25.45 -5.95
N ALA A 140 -3.20 26.27 -6.09
CA ALA A 140 -2.40 26.72 -4.93
C ALA A 140 -3.23 27.49 -3.90
N SER A 141 -4.20 28.27 -4.34
CA SER A 141 -5.14 29.05 -3.49
C SER A 141 -6.05 28.16 -2.61
N PHE A 142 -6.25 26.90 -2.96
CA PHE A 142 -7.08 25.99 -2.17
C PHE A 142 -6.46 25.66 -0.80
N LYS A 143 -5.15 25.87 -0.63
CA LYS A 143 -4.43 25.65 0.63
C LYS A 143 -5.05 26.40 1.81
N ASP A 144 -5.41 27.67 1.63
CA ASP A 144 -5.95 28.50 2.71
C ASP A 144 -7.33 27.99 3.18
N GLU A 145 -8.17 27.54 2.26
CA GLU A 145 -9.45 26.94 2.59
C GLU A 145 -9.26 25.61 3.37
N VAL A 146 -8.35 24.74 2.90
CA VAL A 146 -8.01 23.49 3.58
C VAL A 146 -7.56 23.74 5.02
N GLN A 147 -6.64 24.69 5.22
CA GLN A 147 -6.16 25.04 6.56
C GLN A 147 -7.26 25.60 7.45
N ARG A 148 -8.11 26.48 6.92
CA ARG A 148 -9.23 27.08 7.64
C ARG A 148 -10.28 26.03 8.06
N VAL A 149 -10.69 25.15 7.13
CA VAL A 149 -11.73 24.14 7.37
C VAL A 149 -11.26 23.10 8.38
N THR A 150 -10.00 22.69 8.30
CA THR A 150 -9.45 21.63 9.14
C THR A 150 -8.85 22.14 10.46
N GLY A 151 -8.64 23.44 10.60
CA GLY A 151 -7.89 24.00 11.73
C GLY A 151 -6.44 23.50 11.76
N GLY A 152 -5.80 23.38 10.57
CA GLY A 152 -4.49 22.79 10.37
C GLY A 152 -4.56 21.34 9.87
N TYR A 153 -4.32 21.14 8.58
CA TYR A 153 -4.38 19.81 7.94
C TYR A 153 -3.25 18.90 8.43
N ILE A 154 -3.55 17.62 8.65
CA ILE A 154 -2.57 16.59 9.01
C ILE A 154 -2.37 15.67 7.81
N LEU A 155 -1.15 15.69 7.26
CA LEU A 155 -0.78 14.89 6.09
C LEU A 155 -0.66 13.40 6.42
N ASP A 156 -0.03 13.10 7.57
CA ASP A 156 0.19 11.74 8.07
C ASP A 156 0.36 11.74 9.59
N ALA A 157 0.03 10.62 10.24
CA ALA A 157 0.32 10.37 11.64
C ALA A 157 1.80 9.94 11.78
N VAL A 158 2.69 10.91 11.75
CA VAL A 158 4.14 10.67 11.87
C VAL A 158 4.46 10.00 13.20
N GLY A 159 5.35 8.99 13.17
CA GLY A 159 5.74 8.25 14.36
C GLY A 159 4.82 7.08 14.70
N PHE A 160 4.08 6.53 13.74
CA PHE A 160 3.24 5.34 13.95
C PHE A 160 4.05 4.09 14.41
N ARG A 161 5.37 4.11 14.33
CA ARG A 161 6.29 3.13 14.95
C ARG A 161 6.86 3.65 16.27
N ALA A 162 6.03 4.31 17.05
CA ALA A 162 6.42 4.90 18.31
C ALA A 162 6.56 3.85 19.42
N ASP A 163 7.45 4.13 20.36
CA ASP A 163 7.58 3.37 21.60
C ASP A 163 6.34 3.50 22.47
N GLU A 164 6.23 2.65 23.52
CA GLU A 164 5.06 2.58 24.41
C GLU A 164 4.66 3.94 25.00
N GLU A 165 5.63 4.78 25.35
CA GLU A 165 5.39 6.10 25.97
C GLU A 165 4.72 7.09 25.01
N GLU A 166 4.91 6.91 23.70
CA GLU A 166 4.38 7.81 22.66
C GLU A 166 3.05 7.32 22.04
N LYS A 167 2.62 6.08 22.33
CA LYS A 167 1.45 5.46 21.69
C LYS A 167 0.18 6.26 21.84
N ASP A 168 -0.12 6.78 23.03
CA ASP A 168 -1.34 7.57 23.26
C ASP A 168 -1.35 8.84 22.41
N ARG A 169 -0.21 9.50 22.29
CA ARG A 169 -0.07 10.71 21.46
C ARG A 169 -0.29 10.41 19.98
N VAL A 170 0.30 9.32 19.49
CA VAL A 170 0.16 8.94 18.09
C VAL A 170 -1.23 8.43 17.79
N LEU A 171 -1.86 7.65 18.69
CA LEU A 171 -3.24 7.22 18.58
C LEU A 171 -4.18 8.43 18.44
N LYS A 172 -4.01 9.44 19.30
CA LYS A 172 -4.76 10.70 19.19
C LYS A 172 -4.53 11.37 17.83
N THR A 173 -3.30 11.39 17.34
CA THR A 173 -2.97 11.99 16.02
C THR A 173 -3.65 11.25 14.88
N ILE A 174 -3.79 9.92 14.94
CA ILE A 174 -4.52 9.13 13.95
C ILE A 174 -6.00 9.55 13.92
N TYR A 175 -6.66 9.65 15.08
CA TYR A 175 -8.06 10.11 15.17
C TYR A 175 -8.21 11.56 14.66
N ASP A 176 -7.32 12.46 15.05
CA ASP A 176 -7.35 13.87 14.63
C ASP A 176 -7.14 13.99 13.09
N MET A 177 -6.26 13.19 12.50
CA MET A 177 -6.03 13.12 11.06
C MET A 177 -7.30 12.70 10.32
N THR A 178 -7.91 11.61 10.75
CA THR A 178 -9.15 11.09 10.18
C THR A 178 -10.29 12.11 10.26
N GLU A 179 -10.52 12.69 11.45
CA GLU A 179 -11.57 13.70 11.64
C GLU A 179 -11.38 14.91 10.71
N LYS A 180 -10.16 15.42 10.59
CA LYS A 180 -9.86 16.56 9.72
C LYS A 180 -10.06 16.23 8.24
N ARG A 181 -9.68 15.02 7.81
CA ARG A 181 -9.85 14.56 6.44
C ARG A 181 -11.31 14.40 6.06
N PHE A 182 -12.10 13.73 6.91
CA PHE A 182 -13.54 13.61 6.69
C PHE A 182 -14.29 14.95 6.80
N ARG A 183 -13.86 15.84 7.71
CA ARG A 183 -14.40 17.21 7.80
C ARG A 183 -14.19 17.98 6.49
N LEU A 184 -12.98 17.90 5.90
CA LEU A 184 -12.72 18.52 4.62
C LEU A 184 -13.58 17.88 3.51
N ALA A 185 -13.69 16.56 3.47
CA ALA A 185 -14.51 15.87 2.47
C ALA A 185 -15.99 16.30 2.56
N ARG A 186 -16.58 16.34 3.76
CA ARG A 186 -17.95 16.84 3.97
C ARG A 186 -18.11 18.27 3.51
N HIS A 187 -17.18 19.16 3.88
CA HIS A 187 -17.19 20.56 3.47
C HIS A 187 -17.18 20.69 1.94
N MET A 188 -16.35 19.91 1.25
CA MET A 188 -16.28 19.98 -0.19
C MET A 188 -17.52 19.43 -0.89
N VAL A 189 -18.11 18.36 -0.38
CA VAL A 189 -19.41 17.86 -0.89
C VAL A 189 -20.51 18.89 -0.73
N GLU A 190 -20.55 19.60 0.39
CA GLU A 190 -21.57 20.62 0.67
C GLU A 190 -21.39 21.91 -0.12
N THR A 191 -20.14 22.27 -0.45
CA THR A 191 -19.83 23.57 -1.07
C THR A 191 -19.53 23.48 -2.57
N ARG A 192 -19.31 22.28 -3.13
CA ARG A 192 -19.05 22.02 -4.55
C ARG A 192 -20.20 21.18 -5.10
N SER A 193 -21.06 21.80 -5.88
CA SER A 193 -22.22 21.09 -6.48
C SER A 193 -21.96 20.48 -7.85
N ASP A 194 -20.82 20.79 -8.48
CA ASP A 194 -20.53 20.48 -9.87
C ASP A 194 -19.49 19.36 -10.10
N TRP A 195 -18.99 18.69 -9.06
CA TRP A 195 -18.04 17.59 -9.20
C TRP A 195 -18.68 16.36 -9.86
N ASP A 196 -17.88 15.58 -10.58
CA ASP A 196 -18.24 14.31 -11.23
C ASP A 196 -17.56 13.13 -10.52
N PHE A 197 -16.30 13.30 -10.13
CA PHE A 197 -15.48 12.29 -9.45
C PHE A 197 -14.88 12.85 -8.17
N PHE A 198 -15.11 12.15 -7.07
CA PHE A 198 -14.54 12.49 -5.77
C PHE A 198 -13.77 11.28 -5.22
N MET A 199 -12.51 11.46 -4.86
CA MET A 199 -11.73 10.41 -4.20
C MET A 199 -11.01 10.96 -2.97
N MET A 200 -11.18 10.28 -1.85
CA MET A 200 -10.37 10.48 -0.66
C MET A 200 -9.71 9.19 -0.24
N VAL A 201 -8.52 9.29 0.35
CA VAL A 201 -7.83 8.15 0.97
C VAL A 201 -7.53 8.46 2.42
N GLU A 202 -8.03 7.61 3.31
CA GLU A 202 -7.77 7.63 4.74
C GLU A 202 -6.66 6.63 5.08
N MET A 203 -5.55 7.16 5.63
CA MET A 203 -4.36 6.38 5.98
C MET A 203 -4.44 5.75 7.38
N GLY A 204 -5.44 6.13 8.16
CA GLY A 204 -5.52 5.74 9.56
C GLY A 204 -5.63 4.24 9.81
N PRO A 205 -6.37 3.45 8.98
CA PRO A 205 -6.41 2.00 9.17
C PRO A 205 -5.03 1.35 9.05
N ASP A 206 -4.20 1.77 8.11
CA ASP A 206 -2.82 1.31 7.98
C ASP A 206 -2.00 1.66 9.24
N ARG A 207 -2.05 2.90 9.68
CA ARG A 207 -1.28 3.39 10.82
C ARG A 207 -1.64 2.68 12.13
N ILE A 208 -2.92 2.44 12.35
CA ILE A 208 -3.38 1.79 13.57
C ILE A 208 -3.05 0.29 13.57
N HIS A 209 -3.10 -0.38 12.41
CA HIS A 209 -2.70 -1.77 12.28
C HIS A 209 -1.23 -1.97 12.65
N HIS A 210 -0.32 -1.21 12.04
CA HIS A 210 1.10 -1.30 12.32
C HIS A 210 1.45 -1.04 13.78
N MET A 211 0.70 -0.17 14.44
CA MET A 211 0.99 0.25 15.81
C MET A 211 0.36 -0.63 16.88
N PHE A 212 -0.79 -1.25 16.59
CA PHE A 212 -1.63 -1.85 17.63
C PHE A 212 -2.07 -3.29 17.37
N TRP A 213 -1.62 -3.94 16.32
CA TRP A 213 -2.09 -5.30 15.99
C TRP A 213 -1.86 -6.30 17.11
N LYS A 214 -0.65 -6.31 17.72
CA LYS A 214 -0.31 -7.22 18.82
C LYS A 214 -1.15 -7.00 20.08
N TYR A 215 -1.75 -5.82 20.25
CA TYR A 215 -2.57 -5.53 21.43
C TYR A 215 -4.01 -5.97 21.24
N THR A 216 -4.45 -6.10 19.98
CA THR A 216 -5.86 -6.36 19.62
C THR A 216 -6.08 -7.82 19.20
N ASP A 217 -5.10 -8.48 18.64
CA ASP A 217 -5.24 -9.82 18.09
C ASP A 217 -4.72 -10.88 19.08
N PRO A 218 -5.63 -11.70 19.70
CA PRO A 218 -5.22 -12.75 20.63
C PRO A 218 -4.29 -13.82 20.03
N ASP A 219 -4.29 -13.98 18.71
CA ASP A 219 -3.45 -14.94 18.00
C ASP A 219 -2.04 -14.36 17.69
N HIS A 220 -1.80 -13.08 17.98
CA HIS A 220 -0.48 -12.48 17.77
C HIS A 220 0.53 -13.01 18.79
N PRO A 221 1.77 -13.41 18.37
CA PRO A 221 2.78 -13.98 19.29
C PRO A 221 3.15 -13.11 20.49
N LYS A 222 2.98 -11.80 20.39
CA LYS A 222 3.28 -10.83 21.45
C LYS A 222 2.01 -10.30 22.16
N TYR A 223 0.86 -10.95 22.00
CA TYR A 223 -0.39 -10.51 22.64
C TYR A 223 -0.33 -10.68 24.17
N ILE A 224 -0.86 -9.69 24.89
CA ILE A 224 -1.05 -9.74 26.34
C ILE A 224 -2.50 -9.38 26.63
N ALA A 225 -3.25 -10.33 27.19
CA ALA A 225 -4.65 -10.13 27.54
C ALA A 225 -4.83 -9.03 28.59
N GLY A 226 -5.91 -8.25 28.47
CA GLY A 226 -6.24 -7.16 29.42
C GLY A 226 -5.36 -5.92 29.28
N ASN A 227 -4.63 -5.77 28.16
CA ASN A 227 -3.86 -4.56 27.90
C ASN A 227 -4.76 -3.36 27.60
N LYS A 228 -4.27 -2.16 27.79
CA LYS A 228 -5.07 -0.92 27.65
C LYS A 228 -5.49 -0.59 26.20
N TYR A 229 -4.90 -1.25 25.18
CA TYR A 229 -5.17 -1.00 23.76
C TYR A 229 -5.96 -2.13 23.09
N GLU A 230 -6.51 -3.07 23.87
CA GLU A 230 -7.15 -4.29 23.36
C GLU A 230 -8.29 -4.02 22.36
N SER A 231 -9.04 -2.93 22.57
CA SER A 231 -10.14 -2.52 21.67
C SER A 231 -9.76 -1.44 20.65
N CYS A 232 -8.52 -0.93 20.65
CA CYS A 232 -8.23 0.32 19.94
C CYS A 232 -8.42 0.26 18.42
N ILE A 233 -8.12 -0.87 17.76
CA ILE A 233 -8.38 -1.04 16.32
C ILE A 233 -9.89 -1.13 16.07
N TYR A 234 -10.62 -1.90 16.89
CA TYR A 234 -12.08 -2.02 16.81
C TYR A 234 -12.77 -0.66 16.99
N ASP A 235 -12.42 0.08 18.03
CA ASP A 235 -13.00 1.40 18.32
C ASP A 235 -12.70 2.40 17.19
N TYR A 236 -11.51 2.31 16.60
CA TYR A 236 -11.12 3.14 15.47
C TYR A 236 -11.95 2.81 14.22
N TYR A 237 -12.19 1.53 13.91
CA TYR A 237 -13.06 1.17 12.77
C TYR A 237 -14.50 1.66 12.95
N LYS A 238 -15.05 1.59 14.16
CA LYS A 238 -16.37 2.17 14.47
C LYS A 238 -16.38 3.69 14.29
N PHE A 239 -15.30 4.35 14.69
CA PHE A 239 -15.15 5.79 14.47
C PHE A 239 -15.11 6.12 12.97
N VAL A 240 -14.31 5.41 12.18
CA VAL A 240 -14.25 5.58 10.71
C VAL A 240 -15.62 5.32 10.08
N ASP A 241 -16.30 4.24 10.46
CA ASP A 241 -17.65 3.93 9.96
C ASP A 241 -18.64 5.08 10.23
N SER A 242 -18.58 5.67 11.45
CA SER A 242 -19.43 6.81 11.75
C SER A 242 -19.11 8.05 10.89
N ARG A 243 -17.83 8.31 10.58
CA ARG A 243 -17.43 9.40 9.66
C ARG A 243 -17.87 9.12 8.23
N ILE A 244 -17.82 7.86 7.80
CA ILE A 244 -18.39 7.42 6.51
C ILE A 244 -19.88 7.73 6.48
N GLY A 245 -20.65 7.35 7.52
CA GLY A 245 -22.08 7.62 7.60
C GLY A 245 -22.42 9.11 7.48
N GLU A 246 -21.66 9.97 8.17
CA GLU A 246 -21.83 11.44 8.07
C GLU A 246 -21.56 11.96 6.64
N LEU A 247 -20.59 11.39 5.94
CA LEU A 247 -20.28 11.76 4.55
C LEU A 247 -21.36 11.26 3.59
N LEU A 248 -21.79 10.00 3.74
CA LEU A 248 -22.88 9.40 2.94
C LEU A 248 -24.17 10.18 3.03
N ALA A 249 -24.51 10.70 4.22
CA ALA A 249 -25.72 11.51 4.45
C ALA A 249 -25.72 12.85 3.68
N LYS A 250 -24.58 13.26 3.10
CA LYS A 250 -24.45 14.48 2.28
C LYS A 250 -24.53 14.21 0.77
N LEU A 251 -24.52 12.95 0.38
CA LEU A 251 -24.57 12.54 -1.03
C LEU A 251 -26.03 12.41 -1.51
N ASP A 252 -26.22 12.67 -2.79
CA ASP A 252 -27.48 12.35 -3.47
C ASP A 252 -27.56 10.86 -3.83
N GLU A 253 -28.77 10.38 -4.11
CA GLU A 253 -29.04 8.98 -4.45
C GLU A 253 -28.43 8.55 -5.78
N GLU A 254 -28.07 9.49 -6.65
CA GLU A 254 -27.45 9.23 -7.96
C GLU A 254 -25.92 9.07 -7.86
N THR A 255 -25.35 9.28 -6.69
CA THR A 255 -23.92 9.10 -6.46
C THR A 255 -23.62 7.63 -6.21
N SER A 256 -22.86 7.02 -7.13
CA SER A 256 -22.26 5.70 -6.90
C SER A 256 -21.12 5.83 -5.88
N VAL A 257 -21.09 4.96 -4.87
CA VAL A 257 -20.09 5.00 -3.79
C VAL A 257 -19.27 3.72 -3.81
N LEU A 258 -17.96 3.87 -3.78
CA LEU A 258 -17.00 2.77 -3.61
C LEU A 258 -16.24 2.97 -2.29
N ILE A 259 -16.12 1.90 -1.50
CA ILE A 259 -15.12 1.78 -0.43
C ILE A 259 -14.11 0.75 -0.88
N VAL A 260 -12.83 1.12 -0.96
CA VAL A 260 -11.76 0.26 -1.46
C VAL A 260 -10.52 0.36 -0.58
N SER A 261 -9.75 -0.71 -0.54
CA SER A 261 -8.44 -0.74 0.10
C SER A 261 -7.39 -1.25 -0.88
N ASP A 262 -6.22 -0.70 -0.83
CA ASP A 262 -5.10 -1.04 -1.71
C ASP A 262 -4.45 -2.38 -1.37
N HIS A 263 -4.45 -2.77 -0.11
CA HIS A 263 -4.04 -4.07 0.42
C HIS A 263 -4.73 -4.33 1.77
N GLY A 264 -4.53 -5.51 2.32
CA GLY A 264 -4.96 -5.84 3.67
C GLY A 264 -3.82 -5.77 4.68
N ALA A 265 -4.10 -6.26 5.88
CA ALA A 265 -3.15 -6.44 6.96
C ALA A 265 -3.23 -7.85 7.54
N ARG A 266 -2.13 -8.27 8.15
CA ARG A 266 -2.02 -9.51 8.91
C ARG A 266 -1.02 -9.36 10.05
N ALA A 267 -1.10 -10.24 11.06
CA ALA A 267 -0.14 -10.29 12.16
C ALA A 267 1.28 -10.49 11.64
N MET A 268 2.23 -9.73 12.18
CA MET A 268 3.66 -9.92 11.93
C MET A 268 4.25 -10.85 12.98
N VAL A 269 4.67 -12.03 12.57
CA VAL A 269 5.28 -13.04 13.47
C VAL A 269 6.68 -12.62 13.90
N GLY A 270 7.48 -12.12 12.96
CA GLY A 270 8.86 -11.72 13.18
C GLY A 270 9.53 -11.23 11.89
N GLY A 271 10.84 -11.24 11.85
CA GLY A 271 11.65 -10.82 10.72
C GLY A 271 12.72 -11.83 10.33
N VAL A 272 13.01 -11.92 9.04
CA VAL A 272 14.16 -12.64 8.50
C VAL A 272 15.25 -11.62 8.18
N CYS A 273 16.43 -11.76 8.82
CA CYS A 273 17.63 -10.96 8.54
C CYS A 273 18.23 -11.38 7.20
N PHE A 274 17.62 -10.89 6.14
CA PHE A 274 17.78 -11.40 4.79
C PHE A 274 19.22 -11.26 4.26
N ASN A 275 19.87 -10.11 4.49
CA ASN A 275 21.26 -9.93 4.07
C ASN A 275 22.23 -10.77 4.91
N GLU A 276 21.93 -11.03 6.19
CA GLU A 276 22.73 -11.96 7.00
C GLU A 276 22.61 -13.41 6.47
N TRP A 277 21.41 -13.81 6.02
CA TRP A 277 21.24 -15.09 5.35
C TRP A 277 22.08 -15.15 4.06
N LEU A 278 22.06 -14.10 3.23
CA LEU A 278 22.88 -14.04 2.01
C LEU A 278 24.40 -14.08 2.32
N ILE A 279 24.83 -13.48 3.43
CA ILE A 279 26.25 -13.57 3.90
C ILE A 279 26.58 -15.01 4.30
N ASN A 280 25.73 -15.67 5.10
CA ASN A 280 25.94 -17.04 5.56
C ASN A 280 25.99 -18.03 4.41
N GLU A 281 25.19 -17.82 3.36
CA GLU A 281 25.14 -18.64 2.15
C GLU A 281 26.25 -18.28 1.14
N GLY A 282 27.07 -17.25 1.39
CA GLY A 282 28.17 -16.83 0.53
C GLY A 282 27.77 -16.09 -0.73
N TYR A 283 26.56 -15.48 -0.76
CA TYR A 283 26.12 -14.62 -1.86
C TYR A 283 26.51 -13.17 -1.68
N LEU A 284 26.56 -12.68 -0.41
CA LEU A 284 26.95 -11.33 -0.05
C LEU A 284 28.28 -11.36 0.74
N VAL A 285 29.29 -10.63 0.28
CA VAL A 285 30.60 -10.59 0.90
C VAL A 285 30.90 -9.18 1.42
N LEU A 286 31.24 -9.07 2.70
CA LEU A 286 31.66 -7.82 3.32
C LEU A 286 33.19 -7.76 3.44
N LYS A 287 33.78 -6.59 3.23
CA LYS A 287 35.18 -6.30 3.60
C LYS A 287 35.29 -6.07 5.11
N SER A 288 34.29 -5.39 5.69
CA SER A 288 34.18 -5.17 7.12
C SER A 288 32.71 -5.03 7.51
N ARG A 289 32.37 -5.41 8.76
CA ARG A 289 31.03 -5.21 9.30
C ARG A 289 30.82 -3.76 9.73
N PRO A 290 29.59 -3.23 9.65
CA PRO A 290 29.29 -1.86 10.08
C PRO A 290 29.43 -1.71 11.61
N ALA A 291 29.67 -0.50 12.10
CA ALA A 291 29.76 -0.23 13.54
C ALA A 291 28.41 -0.26 14.28
N ALA A 292 27.31 -0.10 13.55
CA ALA A 292 25.93 -0.19 14.02
C ALA A 292 25.07 -0.84 12.92
N PRO A 293 23.87 -1.37 13.24
CA PRO A 293 22.99 -1.92 12.21
C PRO A 293 22.77 -0.93 11.07
N ALA A 294 23.03 -1.35 9.84
CA ALA A 294 22.99 -0.47 8.67
C ALA A 294 22.45 -1.20 7.43
N PRO A 295 21.72 -0.51 6.55
CA PRO A 295 21.33 -1.07 5.27
C PRO A 295 22.57 -1.32 4.38
N VAL A 296 22.47 -2.27 3.49
CA VAL A 296 23.59 -2.74 2.64
C VAL A 296 24.29 -1.61 1.89
N GLU A 297 23.55 -0.58 1.47
CA GLU A 297 24.07 0.58 0.74
C GLU A 297 25.04 1.44 1.56
N LYS A 298 25.05 1.25 2.89
CA LYS A 298 25.95 1.94 3.84
C LYS A 298 27.05 1.04 4.41
N CYS A 299 27.14 -0.21 3.94
CA CYS A 299 28.11 -1.18 4.40
C CYS A 299 29.32 -1.27 3.46
N ASP A 300 30.46 -1.73 3.99
CA ASP A 300 31.69 -1.95 3.21
C ASP A 300 31.63 -3.32 2.54
N VAL A 301 30.92 -3.38 1.40
CA VAL A 301 30.68 -4.59 0.61
C VAL A 301 31.83 -4.84 -0.37
N ASP A 302 32.28 -6.08 -0.47
CA ASP A 302 33.16 -6.51 -1.55
C ASP A 302 32.31 -6.90 -2.80
N TRP A 303 32.00 -5.91 -3.61
CA TRP A 303 31.20 -6.12 -4.82
C TRP A 303 31.85 -7.01 -5.84
N SER A 304 33.19 -7.16 -5.81
CA SER A 304 33.92 -8.05 -6.73
C SER A 304 33.71 -9.54 -6.42
N GLN A 305 33.20 -9.86 -5.23
CA GLN A 305 32.88 -11.21 -4.79
C GLN A 305 31.40 -11.43 -4.48
N THR A 306 30.62 -10.35 -4.37
CA THR A 306 29.19 -10.41 -4.07
C THR A 306 28.40 -10.81 -5.30
N LYS A 307 27.60 -11.88 -5.18
CA LYS A 307 26.72 -12.40 -6.24
C LYS A 307 25.31 -11.83 -6.15
N ALA A 308 24.79 -11.62 -4.93
CA ALA A 308 23.45 -11.10 -4.68
C ALA A 308 23.38 -10.32 -3.37
N TRP A 309 22.46 -9.38 -3.29
CA TRP A 309 22.13 -8.60 -2.08
C TRP A 309 20.65 -8.27 -2.06
N GLY A 310 20.15 -7.74 -0.94
CA GLY A 310 18.73 -7.45 -0.80
C GLY A 310 18.42 -6.14 -0.09
N SER A 311 17.22 -5.64 -0.37
CA SER A 311 16.58 -4.52 0.33
C SER A 311 15.39 -5.03 1.08
N GLY A 312 15.30 -4.72 2.38
CA GLY A 312 14.24 -5.18 3.28
C GLY A 312 13.00 -4.30 3.31
N GLY A 313 12.05 -4.68 4.13
CA GLY A 313 10.75 -4.05 4.36
C GLY A 313 9.69 -5.10 4.66
N TYR A 314 8.45 -4.85 4.27
CA TYR A 314 7.35 -5.83 4.40
C TYR A 314 7.56 -7.07 3.50
N TYR A 315 8.38 -6.94 2.50
CA TYR A 315 8.87 -8.00 1.60
C TYR A 315 10.34 -7.72 1.25
N ALA A 316 11.07 -8.74 0.78
CA ALA A 316 12.41 -8.52 0.28
C ALA A 316 12.42 -8.28 -1.23
N ARG A 317 13.33 -7.40 -1.65
CA ARG A 317 13.74 -7.21 -3.04
C ARG A 317 15.18 -7.73 -3.15
N LEU A 318 15.34 -8.81 -3.88
CA LEU A 318 16.65 -9.41 -4.11
C LEU A 318 17.20 -8.93 -5.45
N MET A 319 18.46 -8.51 -5.47
CA MET A 319 19.22 -8.09 -6.64
C MET A 319 20.39 -9.03 -6.86
N ILE A 320 20.68 -9.35 -8.12
CA ILE A 320 21.82 -10.16 -8.56
C ILE A 320 22.87 -9.22 -9.18
N ASN A 321 24.14 -9.46 -8.91
CA ASN A 321 25.24 -8.61 -9.34
C ASN A 321 25.75 -9.05 -10.75
N VAL A 322 25.07 -8.55 -11.79
CA VAL A 322 25.21 -9.01 -13.17
C VAL A 322 26.26 -8.18 -13.93
N LYS A 323 27.17 -8.84 -14.64
CA LYS A 323 28.17 -8.20 -15.50
C LYS A 323 27.54 -7.35 -16.60
N GLY A 324 28.05 -6.12 -16.72
CA GLY A 324 27.56 -5.14 -17.69
C GLY A 324 26.15 -4.59 -17.38
N ARG A 325 25.61 -4.89 -16.19
CA ARG A 325 24.42 -4.27 -15.62
C ARG A 325 24.79 -3.48 -14.37
N GLU A 326 25.37 -4.11 -13.36
CA GLU A 326 25.92 -3.47 -12.17
C GLU A 326 27.39 -3.05 -12.39
N PRO A 327 27.88 -2.01 -11.66
CA PRO A 327 29.24 -1.45 -11.85
C PRO A 327 30.38 -2.47 -11.66
N GLN A 328 30.23 -3.41 -10.73
CA GLN A 328 31.19 -4.48 -10.45
C GLN A 328 30.49 -5.85 -10.53
N GLY A 329 29.64 -6.03 -11.52
CA GLY A 329 28.92 -7.28 -11.72
C GLY A 329 29.85 -8.48 -11.88
N VAL A 330 29.51 -9.60 -11.27
CA VAL A 330 30.29 -10.83 -11.27
C VAL A 330 29.59 -11.99 -11.99
N ILE A 331 28.25 -11.95 -12.09
CA ILE A 331 27.44 -13.00 -12.72
C ILE A 331 27.27 -12.72 -14.21
N GLU A 332 27.62 -13.67 -15.05
CA GLU A 332 27.41 -13.57 -16.50
C GLU A 332 25.91 -13.57 -16.84
N ARG A 333 25.55 -12.82 -17.87
CA ARG A 333 24.17 -12.82 -18.39
C ARG A 333 23.81 -14.18 -18.99
N GLY A 334 22.54 -14.50 -19.00
CA GLY A 334 22.04 -15.74 -19.60
C GLY A 334 22.06 -16.91 -18.62
N ALA A 335 22.70 -18.02 -18.96
CA ALA A 335 22.59 -19.27 -18.22
C ALA A 335 23.06 -19.19 -16.74
N GLU A 336 24.14 -18.44 -16.46
CA GLU A 336 24.62 -18.30 -15.09
C GLU A 336 23.64 -17.46 -14.25
N TYR A 337 23.12 -16.36 -14.81
CA TYR A 337 22.11 -15.54 -14.16
C TYR A 337 20.85 -16.34 -13.85
N GLU A 338 20.31 -17.10 -14.81
CA GLU A 338 19.14 -17.95 -14.58
C GLU A 338 19.41 -19.09 -13.59
N GLY A 339 20.63 -19.65 -13.62
CA GLY A 339 21.05 -20.67 -12.67
C GLY A 339 21.06 -20.16 -11.23
N ILE A 340 21.65 -19.00 -10.99
CA ILE A 340 21.67 -18.34 -9.67
C ILE A 340 20.26 -17.96 -9.20
N ARG A 341 19.41 -17.44 -10.10
CA ARG A 341 18.01 -17.15 -9.78
C ARG A 341 17.26 -18.41 -9.34
N ALA A 342 17.41 -19.50 -10.09
CA ALA A 342 16.77 -20.77 -9.76
C ALA A 342 17.24 -21.33 -8.42
N GLU A 343 18.55 -21.29 -8.16
CA GLU A 343 19.15 -21.72 -6.88
C GLU A 343 18.63 -20.90 -5.70
N LEU A 344 18.58 -19.55 -5.84
CA LEU A 344 18.07 -18.67 -4.81
C LEU A 344 16.56 -18.90 -4.54
N ILE A 345 15.76 -19.14 -5.59
CA ILE A 345 14.33 -19.48 -5.46
C ILE A 345 14.16 -20.77 -4.65
N GLU A 346 14.93 -21.82 -4.99
CA GLU A 346 14.86 -23.10 -4.31
C GLU A 346 15.24 -22.98 -2.82
N LYS A 347 16.38 -22.36 -2.53
CA LYS A 347 16.87 -22.19 -1.15
C LYS A 347 15.95 -21.31 -0.30
N LEU A 348 15.42 -20.23 -0.85
CA LEU A 348 14.52 -19.33 -0.13
C LEU A 348 13.15 -19.98 0.15
N ARG A 349 12.63 -20.78 -0.78
CA ARG A 349 11.41 -21.55 -0.57
C ARG A 349 11.59 -22.67 0.47
N ALA A 350 12.78 -23.23 0.56
CA ALA A 350 13.14 -24.26 1.52
C ALA A 350 13.52 -23.72 2.91
N LEU A 351 13.62 -22.36 3.07
CA LEU A 351 14.01 -21.78 4.35
C LEU A 351 12.97 -22.10 5.43
N PRO A 352 13.38 -22.77 6.53
CA PRO A 352 12.47 -23.06 7.64
C PRO A 352 12.15 -21.78 8.45
N ASP A 353 11.16 -21.87 9.32
CA ASP A 353 10.95 -20.88 10.37
C ASP A 353 11.95 -21.08 11.54
N HIS A 354 11.87 -20.23 12.57
CA HIS A 354 12.73 -20.30 13.75
C HIS A 354 12.56 -21.59 14.59
N ASN A 355 11.50 -22.38 14.34
CA ASN A 355 11.22 -23.67 14.98
C ASN A 355 11.63 -24.86 14.10
N GLY A 356 12.14 -24.60 12.90
CA GLY A 356 12.50 -25.61 11.93
C GLY A 356 11.36 -26.13 11.04
N ASN A 357 10.17 -25.50 11.09
CA ASN A 357 9.05 -25.84 10.21
C ASN A 357 9.17 -25.11 8.87
N LEU A 358 8.53 -25.66 7.83
CA LEU A 358 8.47 -24.98 6.53
C LEU A 358 7.78 -23.60 6.68
N MET A 359 8.45 -22.54 6.25
CA MET A 359 7.95 -21.16 6.40
C MET A 359 6.88 -20.76 5.37
N ASP A 360 6.67 -21.54 4.30
CA ASP A 360 5.80 -21.17 3.16
C ASP A 360 6.22 -19.85 2.47
N THR A 361 7.52 -19.68 2.25
CA THR A 361 8.06 -18.50 1.58
C THR A 361 7.73 -18.49 0.09
N GLN A 362 7.09 -17.42 -0.38
CA GLN A 362 6.83 -17.21 -1.80
C GLN A 362 7.98 -16.41 -2.43
N VAL A 363 8.46 -16.87 -3.57
CA VAL A 363 9.51 -16.18 -4.34
C VAL A 363 9.01 -16.00 -5.76
N VAL A 364 8.99 -14.76 -6.22
CA VAL A 364 8.33 -14.33 -7.45
C VAL A 364 9.31 -13.58 -8.35
N ARG A 365 9.32 -13.93 -9.63
CA ARG A 365 10.03 -13.18 -10.68
C ARG A 365 9.13 -12.04 -11.17
N PRO A 366 9.64 -10.83 -11.39
CA PRO A 366 8.84 -9.73 -11.95
C PRO A 366 8.13 -10.09 -13.25
N GLU A 367 8.80 -10.77 -14.16
CA GLU A 367 8.27 -11.19 -15.46
C GLU A 367 7.17 -12.25 -15.39
N ASP A 368 7.00 -12.94 -14.25
CA ASP A 368 5.94 -13.93 -14.06
C ASP A 368 4.61 -13.27 -13.62
N VAL A 369 4.66 -12.03 -13.10
CA VAL A 369 3.49 -11.35 -12.51
C VAL A 369 3.14 -10.04 -13.19
N TYR A 370 4.00 -9.50 -14.03
CA TYR A 370 3.77 -8.25 -14.73
C TYR A 370 3.69 -8.44 -16.24
N LYS A 371 2.85 -7.65 -16.88
CA LYS A 371 2.73 -7.61 -18.34
C LYS A 371 3.99 -7.05 -19.00
N GLU A 372 4.56 -6.03 -18.40
CA GLU A 372 5.82 -5.40 -18.79
C GLU A 372 6.67 -5.16 -17.55
N VAL A 373 7.98 -5.08 -17.69
CA VAL A 373 8.91 -4.80 -16.60
C VAL A 373 9.74 -3.58 -16.96
N ARG A 374 9.34 -2.41 -16.49
CA ARG A 374 10.00 -1.13 -16.76
C ARG A 374 10.81 -0.66 -15.54
N GLY A 375 11.66 0.34 -15.73
CA GLY A 375 12.50 0.90 -14.67
C GLY A 375 13.63 -0.02 -14.23
N VAL A 376 13.91 -0.07 -12.92
CA VAL A 376 14.97 -0.91 -12.33
C VAL A 376 14.33 -1.88 -11.33
N PRO A 377 13.79 -3.02 -11.80
CA PRO A 377 13.15 -4.01 -10.95
C PRO A 377 14.17 -4.73 -10.07
N PRO A 378 13.74 -5.36 -8.95
CA PRO A 378 14.51 -6.43 -8.34
C PRO A 378 14.54 -7.65 -9.26
N ASP A 379 15.51 -8.53 -9.07
CA ASP A 379 15.54 -9.81 -9.78
C ASP A 379 14.53 -10.83 -9.21
N LEU A 380 14.22 -10.70 -7.90
CA LEU A 380 13.20 -11.50 -7.23
C LEU A 380 12.49 -10.66 -6.15
N PHE A 381 11.19 -10.90 -5.98
CA PHE A 381 10.45 -10.54 -4.77
C PHE A 381 10.39 -11.75 -3.85
N VAL A 382 10.58 -11.55 -2.55
CA VAL A 382 10.52 -12.62 -1.54
C VAL A 382 9.53 -12.24 -0.45
N TYR A 383 8.52 -13.07 -0.26
CA TYR A 383 7.48 -12.94 0.75
C TYR A 383 7.67 -14.03 1.79
N PHE A 384 8.45 -13.74 2.83
CA PHE A 384 8.76 -14.70 3.88
C PHE A 384 7.49 -15.09 4.65
N GLY A 385 7.29 -16.40 4.84
CA GLY A 385 6.10 -16.91 5.50
C GLY A 385 4.81 -16.42 4.86
N ASN A 386 4.78 -16.30 3.55
CA ASN A 386 3.65 -15.76 2.80
C ASN A 386 3.16 -14.40 3.38
N LEU A 387 4.11 -13.48 3.63
CA LEU A 387 3.95 -12.16 4.27
C LEU A 387 3.72 -12.19 5.81
N ALA A 388 3.74 -13.33 6.49
CA ALA A 388 3.69 -13.35 7.95
C ALA A 388 5.01 -12.89 8.60
N TRP A 389 6.12 -12.92 7.86
CA TRP A 389 7.43 -12.47 8.30
C TRP A 389 7.91 -11.31 7.43
N ARG A 390 8.39 -10.24 8.08
CA ARG A 390 9.02 -9.14 7.34
C ARG A 390 10.43 -9.51 6.88
N SER A 391 10.96 -8.78 5.93
CA SER A 391 12.36 -8.83 5.55
C SER A 391 13.17 -7.74 6.26
N VAL A 392 14.12 -8.11 7.09
CA VAL A 392 15.05 -7.19 7.74
C VAL A 392 16.28 -7.03 6.85
N GLY A 393 16.45 -5.84 6.28
CA GLY A 393 17.51 -5.55 5.31
C GLY A 393 18.83 -5.09 5.93
N SER A 394 18.83 -4.77 7.23
CA SER A 394 20.03 -4.30 7.93
C SER A 394 21.07 -5.40 8.12
N ILE A 395 22.33 -5.01 8.04
CA ILE A 395 23.50 -5.83 8.38
C ILE A 395 23.99 -5.41 9.79
N TRP A 396 24.31 -6.38 10.63
CA TRP A 396 24.65 -6.17 12.02
C TRP A 396 26.16 -6.03 12.26
N PRO A 397 26.59 -5.36 13.36
CA PRO A 397 28.01 -5.20 13.71
C PRO A 397 28.75 -6.52 13.92
N ALA A 398 28.05 -7.53 14.42
CA ALA A 398 28.52 -8.90 14.56
C ALA A 398 27.57 -9.84 13.82
N GLN A 399 28.07 -11.01 13.43
CA GLN A 399 27.21 -12.05 12.86
C GLN A 399 26.19 -12.46 13.91
N PRO A 400 24.88 -12.38 13.62
CA PRO A 400 23.86 -12.81 14.57
C PRO A 400 23.88 -14.35 14.72
N GLU A 401 23.50 -14.83 15.90
CA GLU A 401 23.35 -16.27 16.16
C GLU A 401 22.23 -16.91 15.31
N SER A 402 21.26 -16.12 14.94
CA SER A 402 20.10 -16.55 14.14
C SER A 402 19.81 -15.52 13.04
N VAL A 403 19.33 -16.01 11.89
CA VAL A 403 18.78 -15.16 10.82
C VAL A 403 17.35 -14.68 11.11
N TYR A 404 16.77 -15.09 12.23
CA TYR A 404 15.43 -14.66 12.66
C TYR A 404 15.54 -13.62 13.78
N THR A 405 14.64 -12.65 13.75
CA THR A 405 14.48 -11.64 14.80
C THR A 405 13.02 -11.39 15.09
N PHE A 406 12.70 -11.07 16.34
CA PHE A 406 11.36 -10.64 16.76
C PHE A 406 11.30 -9.14 17.03
N GLU A 407 12.43 -8.44 16.84
CA GLU A 407 12.52 -6.98 16.90
C GLU A 407 12.77 -6.40 15.50
N ASN A 408 12.15 -5.27 15.22
CA ASN A 408 12.33 -4.59 13.94
C ASN A 408 13.50 -3.61 13.97
N ASP A 409 14.29 -3.60 12.90
CA ASP A 409 15.41 -2.67 12.69
C ASP A 409 14.97 -1.22 12.43
N THR A 410 13.68 -0.98 12.21
CA THR A 410 13.09 0.33 11.90
C THR A 410 12.08 0.82 12.95
N GLY A 411 12.10 0.24 14.14
CA GLY A 411 11.17 0.52 15.24
C GLY A 411 9.99 -0.46 15.33
N PRO A 412 9.21 -0.40 16.43
CA PRO A 412 8.09 -1.30 16.66
C PRO A 412 7.10 -1.33 15.50
N ASP A 413 6.66 -2.53 15.12
CA ASP A 413 5.72 -2.75 14.03
C ASP A 413 5.07 -4.11 14.22
N ASP A 414 3.75 -4.17 14.33
CA ASP A 414 3.03 -5.36 14.78
C ASP A 414 2.26 -6.05 13.65
N ALA A 415 2.16 -5.39 12.47
CA ALA A 415 1.44 -5.91 11.32
C ALA A 415 2.29 -5.90 10.04
N ASN A 416 2.07 -6.86 9.18
CA ASN A 416 2.51 -6.85 7.79
C ASN A 416 1.31 -6.63 6.87
N HIS A 417 1.58 -6.29 5.63
CA HIS A 417 0.55 -6.21 4.60
C HIS A 417 0.04 -7.60 4.20
N ASP A 418 -1.18 -7.65 3.67
CA ASP A 418 -1.77 -8.86 3.11
C ASP A 418 -2.24 -8.61 1.66
N TYR A 419 -2.38 -9.69 0.91
CA TYR A 419 -2.73 -9.65 -0.52
C TYR A 419 -4.12 -9.10 -0.82
N HIS A 420 -5.04 -9.11 0.12
CA HIS A 420 -6.42 -8.73 -0.12
C HIS A 420 -6.85 -7.55 0.76
N GLY A 421 -7.21 -6.46 0.11
CA GLY A 421 -8.02 -5.40 0.69
C GLY A 421 -9.51 -5.66 0.52
N ILE A 422 -10.31 -4.63 0.73
CA ILE A 422 -11.76 -4.66 0.59
C ILE A 422 -12.22 -3.95 -0.68
N PHE A 423 -13.31 -4.43 -1.26
CA PHE A 423 -14.09 -3.77 -2.31
C PHE A 423 -15.55 -3.78 -1.90
N ILE A 424 -16.16 -2.62 -1.84
CA ILE A 424 -17.58 -2.43 -1.61
C ILE A 424 -18.05 -1.34 -2.57
N MET A 425 -19.09 -1.59 -3.35
CA MET A 425 -19.62 -0.64 -4.30
C MET A 425 -21.14 -0.66 -4.28
N ARG A 426 -21.76 0.49 -4.05
CA ARG A 426 -23.18 0.71 -4.25
C ARG A 426 -23.38 1.58 -5.48
N GLU A 427 -23.96 1.03 -6.53
CA GLU A 427 -24.26 1.76 -7.77
C GLU A 427 -25.52 2.62 -7.62
N ARG A 428 -26.58 2.05 -7.03
CA ARG A 428 -27.88 2.70 -6.81
C ARG A 428 -28.55 2.20 -5.53
N PRO A 429 -29.40 2.99 -4.89
CA PRO A 429 -30.21 2.52 -3.78
C PRO A 429 -31.20 1.41 -4.18
N GLY A 430 -31.49 0.50 -3.25
CA GLY A 430 -32.50 -0.54 -3.42
C GLY A 430 -32.09 -1.78 -4.21
N GLU A 431 -30.82 -1.88 -4.57
CA GLU A 431 -30.26 -3.10 -5.18
C GLU A 431 -30.00 -4.18 -4.10
N GLN A 432 -29.91 -5.44 -4.53
CA GLN A 432 -29.61 -6.56 -3.61
C GLN A 432 -28.09 -6.73 -3.45
N SER A 433 -27.67 -7.24 -2.29
CA SER A 433 -26.29 -7.62 -2.03
C SER A 433 -25.77 -8.64 -3.04
N LEU A 434 -24.57 -8.42 -3.55
CA LEU A 434 -23.88 -9.35 -4.46
C LEU A 434 -22.42 -9.49 -4.02
N GLN A 435 -22.06 -10.66 -3.48
CA GLN A 435 -20.67 -10.98 -3.23
C GLN A 435 -19.98 -11.37 -4.54
N ALA A 436 -18.88 -10.69 -4.87
CA ALA A 436 -18.12 -10.92 -6.09
C ALA A 436 -16.73 -11.53 -5.74
N GLU A 437 -16.30 -12.44 -6.60
CA GLU A 437 -14.98 -13.06 -6.51
C GLU A 437 -14.06 -12.57 -7.63
N GLY A 438 -12.73 -12.80 -7.47
CA GLY A 438 -11.74 -12.47 -8.48
C GLY A 438 -11.60 -10.96 -8.76
N LEU A 439 -11.97 -10.10 -7.80
CA LEU A 439 -11.78 -8.66 -7.90
C LEU A 439 -10.29 -8.31 -7.76
N ASN A 440 -9.82 -7.41 -8.62
CA ASN A 440 -8.44 -6.94 -8.64
C ASN A 440 -8.38 -5.42 -8.58
N LEU A 441 -7.34 -4.85 -8.00
CA LEU A 441 -7.16 -3.39 -7.92
C LEU A 441 -7.31 -2.70 -9.28
N LYS A 442 -6.80 -3.32 -10.34
CA LYS A 442 -6.86 -2.77 -11.71
C LYS A 442 -8.28 -2.63 -12.25
N ASP A 443 -9.26 -3.29 -11.63
CA ASP A 443 -10.67 -3.22 -12.02
C ASP A 443 -11.35 -1.91 -11.59
N VAL A 444 -10.77 -1.17 -10.64
CA VAL A 444 -11.42 0.02 -10.07
C VAL A 444 -11.49 1.18 -11.07
N ALA A 445 -10.37 1.55 -11.72
CA ALA A 445 -10.36 2.66 -12.67
C ALA A 445 -11.31 2.45 -13.86
N PRO A 446 -11.34 1.30 -14.58
CA PRO A 446 -12.29 1.06 -15.64
C PRO A 446 -13.75 1.03 -15.14
N THR A 447 -14.00 0.56 -13.91
CA THR A 447 -15.32 0.59 -13.29
C THR A 447 -15.79 2.03 -13.05
N VAL A 448 -14.93 2.91 -12.52
CA VAL A 448 -15.22 4.34 -12.34
C VAL A 448 -15.59 5.01 -13.66
N LEU A 449 -14.80 4.78 -14.72
CA LEU A 449 -15.09 5.34 -16.05
C LEU A 449 -16.45 4.86 -16.57
N SER A 450 -16.75 3.57 -16.44
CA SER A 450 -18.03 2.98 -16.83
C SER A 450 -19.22 3.58 -16.06
N LEU A 451 -19.11 3.73 -14.74
CA LEU A 451 -20.13 4.36 -13.91
C LEU A 451 -20.43 5.80 -14.34
N LEU A 452 -19.42 6.55 -14.73
CA LEU A 452 -19.55 7.92 -15.24
C LEU A 452 -20.03 7.97 -16.71
N GLY A 453 -20.18 6.81 -17.37
CA GLY A 453 -20.57 6.72 -18.79
C GLY A 453 -19.45 7.11 -19.75
N GLU A 454 -18.20 7.01 -19.31
CA GLU A 454 -17.01 7.33 -20.09
C GLU A 454 -16.42 6.08 -20.74
N ALA A 455 -15.84 6.26 -21.93
CA ALA A 455 -15.17 5.16 -22.62
C ALA A 455 -13.94 4.69 -21.84
N VAL A 456 -13.83 3.39 -21.62
CA VAL A 456 -12.67 2.77 -20.99
C VAL A 456 -11.54 2.64 -22.03
N PRO A 457 -10.33 3.16 -21.79
CA PRO A 457 -9.17 2.95 -22.66
C PRO A 457 -8.87 1.46 -22.87
N ALA A 458 -8.59 1.08 -24.11
CA ALA A 458 -8.37 -0.33 -24.48
C ALA A 458 -7.07 -0.93 -23.87
N ASP A 459 -6.15 -0.08 -23.41
CA ASP A 459 -4.90 -0.45 -22.81
C ASP A 459 -5.00 -0.62 -21.27
N MET A 460 -6.14 -0.31 -20.65
CA MET A 460 -6.40 -0.66 -19.25
C MET A 460 -6.45 -2.18 -19.09
N GLU A 461 -5.81 -2.68 -18.02
CA GLU A 461 -5.62 -4.12 -17.80
C GLU A 461 -6.75 -4.77 -16.99
N GLY A 462 -7.48 -3.95 -16.24
CA GLY A 462 -8.59 -4.40 -15.39
C GLY A 462 -9.90 -4.51 -16.15
N LYS A 463 -10.89 -5.09 -15.49
CA LYS A 463 -12.24 -5.29 -16.00
C LYS A 463 -13.23 -4.33 -15.33
N VAL A 464 -14.31 -3.99 -16.02
CA VAL A 464 -15.45 -3.28 -15.44
C VAL A 464 -16.22 -4.23 -14.51
N ARG A 465 -16.50 -3.81 -13.27
CA ARG A 465 -17.14 -4.63 -12.22
C ARG A 465 -18.50 -4.08 -11.79
N THR A 466 -19.27 -3.52 -12.72
CA THR A 466 -20.67 -3.16 -12.46
C THR A 466 -21.57 -4.41 -12.57
N ARG A 467 -22.81 -4.31 -12.05
CA ARG A 467 -23.78 -5.42 -12.10
C ARG A 467 -24.02 -5.94 -13.50
N ASP A 468 -24.08 -5.03 -14.48
CA ASP A 468 -24.28 -5.39 -15.88
C ASP A 468 -23.14 -6.22 -16.48
N HIS A 469 -21.98 -6.24 -15.84
CA HIS A 469 -20.77 -6.95 -16.29
C HIS A 469 -20.49 -8.23 -15.50
N LEU A 470 -20.78 -8.26 -14.19
CA LEU A 470 -20.53 -9.43 -13.33
C LEU A 470 -21.40 -10.67 -13.62
N GLY A 471 -22.43 -10.56 -14.42
CA GLY A 471 -23.29 -11.70 -14.82
C GLY A 471 -22.94 -12.29 -16.18
N LYS A 472 -21.84 -11.89 -16.81
CA LYS A 472 -21.46 -12.26 -18.19
C LYS A 472 -20.13 -13.00 -18.30
N ASP A 473 -19.42 -13.21 -17.18
CA ASP A 473 -18.14 -13.97 -17.10
C ASP A 473 -18.38 -15.48 -16.87
#